data_1249fdac011c189557db02868a1a51be
#
_entry.id   1249fdac011c189557db02868a1a51be
#
_cell.length_a   1.000
_cell.length_b   1.000
_cell.length_c   1.000
_cell.angle_alpha   90.00
_cell.angle_beta   90.00
_cell.angle_gamma   90.00
#
_symmetry.space_group_name_H-M   'P 1'
#
loop_
_entity.id
_entity.type
_entity.pdbx_description
1 polymer ?
#
loop_
_entity_poly.entity_id
_entity_poly.type
_entity_poly.pdbx_seq_one_letter_code
_entity_poly.pdbx_strand_id
1 'polypeptide(L)'
;KLAPSEMYSGIALPEISKLASANAYLGAFPIAEALAQGADIVITGRCVDSAVTLGACIHEFGWSADDWDKLACGTLAGHILECGPQTTGGNFTDWEQIIADGIDGIVDIGYPIADLSADGSFVVGKPKATGGLVSIGTVSEQMLYEIGDPQAYIVPDVVCDFSTVKIVQEGPDRVHVSGATGYPATDTYKVSVTYADGFRGGVLRTLYGIDADKKAQVYVDAVLARARNTLRGSNLGDFSETSI
;
A
#
# COMPACT_ATOMS: atom_id res chain seq x y z
N LYS A 1 23.46 19.64 -10.15
CA LYS A 1 23.55 18.18 -9.95
C LYS A 1 22.68 17.85 -8.77
N LEU A 2 21.61 17.07 -8.97
CA LEU A 2 20.85 16.48 -7.88
C LEU A 2 21.78 15.50 -7.16
N ALA A 3 21.88 15.62 -5.84
CA ALA A 3 22.53 14.61 -5.00
C ALA A 3 21.39 13.84 -4.28
N PRO A 4 20.80 12.83 -4.94
CA PRO A 4 19.67 12.12 -4.40
C PRO A 4 20.08 11.33 -3.15
N SER A 5 19.24 11.39 -2.13
CA SER A 5 19.42 10.67 -0.88
C SER A 5 18.12 9.94 -0.51
N GLU A 6 18.22 8.94 0.35
CA GLU A 6 17.07 8.29 0.94
C GLU A 6 16.27 9.31 1.79
N MET A 7 14.94 9.32 1.64
CA MET A 7 14.10 10.43 2.13
C MET A 7 13.96 10.49 3.65
N TYR A 8 14.13 9.39 4.36
CA TYR A 8 14.00 9.34 5.82
C TYR A 8 15.33 9.47 6.53
N SER A 9 16.34 8.73 6.09
CA SER A 9 17.67 8.67 6.71
C SER A 9 18.65 9.71 6.18
N GLY A 10 18.38 10.27 4.99
CA GLY A 10 19.30 11.16 4.30
C GLY A 10 20.56 10.48 3.75
N ILE A 11 20.64 9.15 3.82
CA ILE A 11 21.78 8.39 3.31
C ILE A 11 21.87 8.56 1.79
N ALA A 12 23.06 8.81 1.28
CA ALA A 12 23.29 8.90 -0.16
C ALA A 12 22.92 7.58 -0.86
N LEU A 13 22.36 7.67 -2.06
CA LEU A 13 22.08 6.48 -2.87
C LEU A 13 23.40 5.74 -3.21
N PRO A 14 23.34 4.41 -3.36
CA PRO A 14 24.50 3.62 -3.78
C PRO A 14 24.95 4.01 -5.19
N GLU A 15 26.14 3.53 -5.59
CA GLU A 15 26.65 3.73 -6.93
C GLU A 15 25.65 3.27 -8.00
N ILE A 16 25.56 4.03 -9.10
CA ILE A 16 24.62 3.74 -10.21
C ILE A 16 24.76 2.31 -10.73
N SER A 17 25.99 1.77 -10.73
CA SER A 17 26.25 0.39 -11.16
C SER A 17 25.55 -0.68 -10.33
N LYS A 18 25.14 -0.35 -9.10
CA LYS A 18 24.40 -1.23 -8.22
C LYS A 18 22.89 -1.10 -8.36
N LEU A 19 22.40 -0.05 -9.03
CA LEU A 19 20.98 0.19 -9.16
C LEU A 19 20.35 -0.85 -10.10
N ALA A 20 19.27 -1.49 -9.62
CA ALA A 20 18.48 -2.43 -10.40
C ALA A 20 17.28 -1.74 -11.04
N SER A 21 16.65 -0.80 -10.35
CA SER A 21 15.56 0.00 -10.90
C SER A 21 15.46 1.37 -10.23
N ALA A 22 14.87 2.33 -10.94
CA ALA A 22 14.48 3.63 -10.40
C ALA A 22 13.16 4.04 -11.09
N ASN A 23 12.10 4.24 -10.32
CA ASN A 23 10.78 4.57 -10.82
C ASN A 23 10.22 5.77 -10.06
N ALA A 24 9.92 6.86 -10.76
CA ALA A 24 9.13 7.95 -10.19
C ALA A 24 7.66 7.51 -10.12
N TYR A 25 6.98 7.86 -9.02
CA TYR A 25 5.56 7.68 -8.92
C TYR A 25 4.87 8.80 -9.69
N LEU A 26 4.10 8.43 -10.74
CA LEU A 26 3.33 9.36 -11.55
C LEU A 26 1.93 9.58 -10.95
N GLY A 27 1.31 10.69 -11.34
CA GLY A 27 -0.03 11.07 -10.90
C GLY A 27 -1.15 10.63 -11.85
N ALA A 28 -2.33 11.17 -11.61
CA ALA A 28 -3.58 10.79 -12.22
C ALA A 28 -3.91 11.54 -13.53
N PHE A 29 -3.42 12.78 -13.70
CA PHE A 29 -3.77 13.60 -14.88
C PHE A 29 -3.45 12.95 -16.22
N PRO A 30 -2.32 12.24 -16.40
CA PRO A 30 -2.05 11.52 -17.66
C PRO A 30 -3.07 10.41 -17.95
N ILE A 31 -3.64 9.79 -16.92
CA ILE A 31 -4.71 8.79 -17.07
C ILE A 31 -5.99 9.48 -17.55
N ALA A 32 -6.37 10.59 -16.91
CA ALA A 32 -7.53 11.37 -17.32
C ALA A 32 -7.42 11.87 -18.77
N GLU A 33 -6.23 12.32 -19.18
CA GLU A 33 -5.97 12.75 -20.56
C GLU A 33 -6.12 11.60 -21.56
N ALA A 34 -5.60 10.41 -21.23
CA ALA A 34 -5.76 9.24 -22.10
C ALA A 34 -7.25 8.85 -22.28
N LEU A 35 -8.04 8.91 -21.19
CA LEU A 35 -9.47 8.67 -21.24
C LEU A 35 -10.19 9.75 -22.08
N ALA A 36 -9.83 11.01 -21.94
CA ALA A 36 -10.38 12.12 -22.73
C ALA A 36 -10.08 11.98 -24.23
N GLN A 37 -9.00 11.33 -24.60
CA GLN A 37 -8.67 10.98 -25.99
C GLN A 37 -9.42 9.74 -26.50
N GLY A 38 -10.28 9.13 -25.69
CA GLY A 38 -11.12 7.99 -26.06
C GLY A 38 -10.45 6.63 -25.88
N ALA A 39 -9.46 6.52 -24.99
CA ALA A 39 -8.85 5.24 -24.68
C ALA A 39 -9.80 4.34 -23.87
N ASP A 40 -10.07 3.14 -24.35
CA ASP A 40 -10.83 2.10 -23.64
C ASP A 40 -9.96 1.34 -22.62
N ILE A 41 -8.63 1.31 -22.83
CA ILE A 41 -7.66 0.65 -21.97
C ILE A 41 -6.46 1.59 -21.79
N VAL A 42 -6.10 1.86 -20.55
CA VAL A 42 -4.95 2.70 -20.22
C VAL A 42 -3.90 1.86 -19.47
N ILE A 43 -2.70 1.77 -20.03
CA ILE A 43 -1.56 1.10 -19.43
C ILE A 43 -0.54 2.17 -19.06
N THR A 44 -0.24 2.29 -17.77
CA THR A 44 0.70 3.29 -17.25
C THR A 44 2.05 2.69 -16.91
N GLY A 45 3.06 3.53 -16.76
CA GLY A 45 4.23 3.21 -15.95
C GLY A 45 3.88 3.18 -14.47
N ARG A 46 4.89 3.19 -13.57
CA ARG A 46 4.62 3.30 -12.12
C ARG A 46 3.88 4.60 -11.83
N CYS A 47 2.70 4.49 -11.25
CA CYS A 47 1.94 5.62 -10.69
C CYS A 47 1.66 5.35 -9.21
N VAL A 48 1.18 6.35 -8.46
CA VAL A 48 0.63 6.09 -7.12
C VAL A 48 -0.63 5.26 -7.26
N ASP A 49 -0.86 4.37 -6.32
CA ASP A 49 -1.90 3.33 -6.44
C ASP A 49 -3.30 3.94 -6.56
N SER A 50 -3.56 5.05 -5.87
CA SER A 50 -4.79 5.83 -5.97
C SER A 50 -5.00 6.54 -7.32
N ALA A 51 -3.94 6.74 -8.11
CA ALA A 51 -4.03 7.49 -9.37
C ALA A 51 -4.95 6.85 -10.41
N VAL A 52 -5.11 5.52 -10.37
CA VAL A 52 -5.99 4.81 -11.29
C VAL A 52 -7.45 5.25 -11.11
N THR A 53 -7.91 5.32 -9.87
CA THR A 53 -9.26 5.81 -9.54
C THR A 53 -9.36 7.31 -9.72
N LEU A 54 -8.41 8.08 -9.21
CA LEU A 54 -8.41 9.54 -9.31
C LEU A 54 -8.43 9.99 -10.78
N GLY A 55 -7.69 9.33 -11.68
CA GLY A 55 -7.69 9.66 -13.11
C GLY A 55 -9.06 9.48 -13.78
N ALA A 56 -9.77 8.43 -13.40
CA ALA A 56 -11.15 8.23 -13.85
C ALA A 56 -12.10 9.32 -13.33
N CYS A 57 -11.95 9.71 -12.04
CA CYS A 57 -12.73 10.79 -11.43
C CYS A 57 -12.48 12.15 -12.10
N ILE A 58 -11.21 12.48 -12.36
CA ILE A 58 -10.84 13.72 -13.06
C ILE A 58 -11.50 13.77 -14.42
N HIS A 59 -11.44 12.66 -15.16
CA HIS A 59 -12.07 12.58 -16.50
C HIS A 59 -13.60 12.70 -16.43
N GLU A 60 -14.24 11.91 -15.58
CA GLU A 60 -15.72 11.83 -15.52
C GLU A 60 -16.35 13.13 -14.99
N PHE A 61 -15.75 13.73 -13.97
CA PHE A 61 -16.33 14.89 -13.32
C PHE A 61 -15.71 16.23 -13.78
N GLY A 62 -14.73 16.20 -14.65
CA GLY A 62 -14.06 17.39 -15.18
C GLY A 62 -13.32 18.19 -14.10
N TRP A 63 -12.74 17.53 -13.08
CA TRP A 63 -12.02 18.20 -12.02
C TRP A 63 -10.74 18.85 -12.56
N SER A 64 -10.48 20.08 -12.09
CA SER A 64 -9.27 20.82 -12.43
C SER A 64 -8.12 20.52 -11.46
N ALA A 65 -6.91 20.92 -11.84
CA ALA A 65 -5.73 20.79 -10.99
C ALA A 65 -5.81 21.63 -9.69
N ASP A 66 -6.71 22.58 -9.63
CA ASP A 66 -6.93 23.48 -8.48
C ASP A 66 -8.13 23.03 -7.61
N ASP A 67 -8.83 21.98 -7.99
CA ASP A 67 -9.91 21.37 -7.20
C ASP A 67 -9.37 20.48 -6.08
N TRP A 68 -8.46 20.99 -5.27
CA TRP A 68 -7.63 20.21 -4.34
C TRP A 68 -8.42 19.31 -3.41
N ASP A 69 -9.54 19.78 -2.85
CA ASP A 69 -10.37 18.98 -1.96
C ASP A 69 -11.00 17.78 -2.69
N LYS A 70 -11.43 17.98 -3.93
CA LYS A 70 -11.97 16.89 -4.76
C LYS A 70 -10.87 15.92 -5.15
N LEU A 71 -9.67 16.43 -5.50
CA LEU A 71 -8.51 15.58 -5.79
C LEU A 71 -8.10 14.77 -4.56
N ALA A 72 -8.14 15.34 -3.36
CA ALA A 72 -7.87 14.64 -2.11
C ALA A 72 -8.93 13.55 -1.83
N CYS A 73 -10.22 13.86 -2.05
CA CYS A 73 -11.30 12.87 -1.92
C CYS A 73 -11.18 11.72 -2.93
N GLY A 74 -10.88 12.02 -4.20
CA GLY A 74 -10.64 11.01 -5.23
C GLY A 74 -9.40 10.16 -4.96
N THR A 75 -8.34 10.78 -4.41
CA THR A 75 -7.16 10.06 -3.92
C THR A 75 -7.53 9.11 -2.79
N LEU A 76 -8.33 9.57 -1.82
CA LEU A 76 -8.80 8.72 -0.73
C LEU A 76 -9.66 7.56 -1.25
N ALA A 77 -10.57 7.80 -2.20
CA ALA A 77 -11.35 6.73 -2.81
C ALA A 77 -10.46 5.68 -3.48
N GLY A 78 -9.43 6.12 -4.22
CA GLY A 78 -8.46 5.22 -4.83
C GLY A 78 -7.65 4.43 -3.79
N HIS A 79 -7.25 5.07 -2.70
CA HIS A 79 -6.55 4.42 -1.60
C HIS A 79 -7.42 3.39 -0.87
N ILE A 80 -8.71 3.64 -0.72
CA ILE A 80 -9.68 2.68 -0.16
C ILE A 80 -9.84 1.45 -1.07
N LEU A 81 -9.76 1.62 -2.38
CA LEU A 81 -9.99 0.54 -3.36
C LEU A 81 -8.76 -0.31 -3.66
N GLU A 82 -7.56 0.27 -3.59
CA GLU A 82 -6.33 -0.29 -4.18
C GLU A 82 -5.92 -1.66 -3.60
N CYS A 83 -6.10 -1.87 -2.30
CA CYS A 83 -5.78 -3.13 -1.63
C CYS A 83 -6.91 -4.18 -1.72
N GLY A 84 -7.94 -3.92 -2.54
CA GLY A 84 -9.05 -4.85 -2.78
C GLY A 84 -9.70 -5.34 -1.50
N PRO A 85 -9.65 -6.66 -1.20
CA PRO A 85 -10.39 -7.25 -0.08
C PRO A 85 -10.01 -6.72 1.30
N GLN A 86 -8.95 -5.93 1.46
CA GLN A 86 -8.60 -5.33 2.74
C GLN A 86 -9.72 -4.43 3.27
N THR A 87 -10.30 -3.61 2.40
CA THR A 87 -11.47 -2.77 2.75
C THR A 87 -12.71 -3.57 3.09
N THR A 88 -12.85 -4.79 2.58
CA THR A 88 -13.95 -5.69 2.88
C THR A 88 -13.63 -6.69 4.01
N GLY A 89 -12.56 -6.44 4.77
CA GLY A 89 -12.23 -7.15 5.99
C GLY A 89 -11.07 -8.14 5.91
N GLY A 90 -10.35 -8.23 4.78
CA GLY A 90 -9.28 -9.20 4.56
C GLY A 90 -8.11 -9.12 5.57
N ASN A 91 -7.90 -7.96 6.18
CA ASN A 91 -6.88 -7.72 7.22
C ASN A 91 -7.46 -7.04 8.47
N PHE A 92 -8.79 -7.06 8.61
CA PHE A 92 -9.46 -6.37 9.70
C PHE A 92 -9.02 -6.89 11.07
N THR A 93 -8.71 -5.99 11.99
CA THR A 93 -8.27 -6.35 13.35
C THR A 93 -9.34 -7.18 14.07
N ASP A 94 -10.60 -6.81 13.93
CA ASP A 94 -11.73 -7.54 14.52
C ASP A 94 -12.26 -8.62 13.55
N TRP A 95 -11.35 -9.44 13.01
CA TRP A 95 -11.64 -10.46 12.00
C TRP A 95 -12.76 -11.45 12.39
N GLU A 96 -13.01 -11.64 13.68
CA GLU A 96 -14.10 -12.49 14.16
C GLU A 96 -15.47 -12.01 13.66
N GLN A 97 -15.62 -10.71 13.41
CA GLN A 97 -16.85 -10.16 12.82
C GLN A 97 -17.08 -10.66 11.39
N ILE A 98 -16.01 -10.93 10.66
CA ILE A 98 -16.08 -11.41 9.27
C ILE A 98 -16.60 -12.85 9.20
N ILE A 99 -16.30 -13.66 10.21
CA ILE A 99 -16.67 -15.07 10.28
C ILE A 99 -17.83 -15.33 11.25
N ALA A 100 -18.54 -14.29 11.70
CA ALA A 100 -19.63 -14.43 12.66
C ALA A 100 -20.70 -15.43 12.18
N ASP A 101 -20.97 -15.45 10.87
CA ASP A 101 -21.90 -16.37 10.23
C ASP A 101 -21.22 -17.60 9.57
N GLY A 102 -19.94 -17.80 9.84
CA GLY A 102 -19.15 -18.92 9.34
C GLY A 102 -17.95 -18.53 8.47
N ILE A 103 -17.14 -19.52 8.12
CA ILE A 103 -15.88 -19.33 7.36
C ILE A 103 -16.11 -18.74 5.96
N ASP A 104 -17.30 -18.91 5.39
CA ASP A 104 -17.64 -18.36 4.07
C ASP A 104 -17.51 -16.85 4.01
N GLY A 105 -17.59 -16.17 5.16
CA GLY A 105 -17.29 -14.74 5.29
C GLY A 105 -15.90 -14.34 4.76
N ILE A 106 -14.91 -15.21 4.87
CA ILE A 106 -13.55 -14.97 4.36
C ILE A 106 -13.33 -15.64 3.00
N VAL A 107 -13.91 -16.82 2.78
CA VAL A 107 -13.68 -17.60 1.55
C VAL A 107 -14.14 -16.85 0.29
N ASP A 108 -15.25 -16.13 0.38
CA ASP A 108 -15.79 -15.29 -0.71
C ASP A 108 -15.96 -13.84 -0.23
N ILE A 109 -14.88 -13.23 0.18
CA ILE A 109 -14.87 -11.95 0.89
C ILE A 109 -15.43 -10.77 0.06
N GLY A 110 -15.41 -10.87 -1.27
CA GLY A 110 -15.79 -9.80 -2.19
C GLY A 110 -14.74 -8.67 -2.27
N TYR A 111 -14.86 -7.86 -3.31
CA TYR A 111 -14.04 -6.68 -3.52
C TYR A 111 -14.82 -5.41 -3.22
N PRO A 112 -14.17 -4.33 -2.75
CA PRO A 112 -14.85 -3.06 -2.53
C PRO A 112 -15.33 -2.44 -3.83
N ILE A 113 -16.46 -1.76 -3.74
CA ILE A 113 -17.01 -0.90 -4.79
C ILE A 113 -17.16 0.49 -4.18
N ALA A 114 -16.73 1.52 -4.90
CA ALA A 114 -16.97 2.89 -4.50
C ALA A 114 -17.88 3.60 -5.51
N ASP A 115 -18.99 4.13 -5.02
CA ASP A 115 -19.89 5.00 -5.77
C ASP A 115 -19.50 6.45 -5.49
N LEU A 116 -18.83 7.12 -6.45
CA LEU A 116 -18.33 8.47 -6.29
C LEU A 116 -19.31 9.51 -6.83
N SER A 117 -19.30 10.67 -6.18
CA SER A 117 -20.06 11.86 -6.56
C SER A 117 -19.14 12.97 -7.06
N ALA A 118 -19.69 13.89 -7.86
CA ALA A 118 -18.92 15.01 -8.43
C ALA A 118 -18.34 16.00 -7.41
N ASP A 119 -18.83 15.99 -6.18
CA ASP A 119 -18.31 16.78 -5.05
C ASP A 119 -17.13 16.10 -4.33
N GLY A 120 -16.78 14.87 -4.75
CA GLY A 120 -15.70 14.07 -4.18
C GLY A 120 -16.14 13.12 -3.06
N SER A 121 -17.36 13.24 -2.53
CA SER A 121 -17.87 12.27 -1.58
C SER A 121 -18.12 10.91 -2.26
N PHE A 122 -18.05 9.83 -1.49
CA PHE A 122 -18.28 8.50 -2.05
C PHE A 122 -18.86 7.54 -1.02
N VAL A 123 -19.48 6.48 -1.53
CA VAL A 123 -20.01 5.41 -0.70
C VAL A 123 -19.28 4.12 -1.04
N VAL A 124 -18.74 3.49 -0.01
CA VAL A 124 -18.07 2.19 -0.11
C VAL A 124 -19.08 1.08 0.16
N GLY A 125 -19.08 0.09 -0.72
CA GLY A 125 -19.88 -1.12 -0.60
C GLY A 125 -19.10 -2.33 -1.13
N LYS A 126 -19.82 -3.44 -1.35
CA LYS A 126 -19.28 -4.66 -1.95
C LYS A 126 -20.35 -5.37 -2.79
N PRO A 127 -19.99 -6.36 -3.64
CA PRO A 127 -20.97 -7.13 -4.39
C PRO A 127 -21.95 -7.84 -3.46
N LYS A 128 -23.21 -7.87 -3.87
CA LYS A 128 -24.26 -8.61 -3.13
C LYS A 128 -23.95 -10.11 -3.12
N ALA A 129 -24.35 -10.77 -2.05
CA ALA A 129 -24.19 -12.21 -1.86
C ALA A 129 -22.71 -12.67 -1.79
N THR A 130 -21.80 -11.78 -1.46
CA THR A 130 -20.42 -12.13 -1.05
C THR A 130 -20.29 -12.07 0.47
N GLY A 131 -19.28 -12.76 1.00
CA GLY A 131 -18.82 -12.60 2.38
C GLY A 131 -18.18 -11.23 2.61
N GLY A 132 -17.33 -11.14 3.60
CA GLY A 132 -16.69 -9.88 3.98
C GLY A 132 -17.64 -8.93 4.74
N LEU A 133 -17.09 -7.79 5.11
CA LEU A 133 -17.79 -6.75 5.87
C LEU A 133 -17.29 -5.38 5.42
N VAL A 134 -18.21 -4.48 5.03
CA VAL A 134 -17.90 -3.06 4.86
C VAL A 134 -18.50 -2.29 6.02
N SER A 135 -17.63 -1.83 6.91
CA SER A 135 -17.99 -1.11 8.13
C SER A 135 -17.11 0.13 8.31
N ILE A 136 -17.49 0.99 9.24
CA ILE A 136 -16.63 2.11 9.65
C ILE A 136 -15.25 1.59 10.02
N GLY A 137 -15.14 0.45 10.71
CA GLY A 137 -13.87 -0.14 11.11
C GLY A 137 -13.01 -0.55 9.93
N THR A 138 -13.54 -1.36 9.00
CA THR A 138 -12.77 -1.84 7.84
C THR A 138 -12.33 -0.72 6.91
N VAL A 139 -13.19 0.29 6.69
CA VAL A 139 -12.86 1.47 5.89
C VAL A 139 -11.84 2.37 6.59
N SER A 140 -11.94 2.54 7.92
CA SER A 140 -10.97 3.33 8.69
C SER A 140 -9.59 2.68 8.72
N GLU A 141 -9.51 1.37 8.89
CA GLU A 141 -8.22 0.66 8.84
C GLU A 141 -7.56 0.78 7.48
N GLN A 142 -8.33 0.64 6.39
CA GLN A 142 -7.79 0.86 5.06
C GLN A 142 -7.37 2.32 4.84
N MET A 143 -8.15 3.29 5.32
CA MET A 143 -7.79 4.70 5.20
C MET A 143 -6.43 5.01 5.84
N LEU A 144 -6.10 4.35 6.93
CA LEU A 144 -4.84 4.57 7.66
C LEU A 144 -3.69 3.64 7.21
N TYR A 145 -3.98 2.69 6.34
CA TYR A 145 -2.99 1.71 5.87
C TYR A 145 -1.91 2.39 5.02
N GLU A 146 -0.63 2.12 5.35
CA GLU A 146 0.54 2.70 4.66
C GLU A 146 0.60 4.24 4.59
N ILE A 147 -0.22 4.95 5.36
CA ILE A 147 -0.17 6.40 5.47
C ILE A 147 0.77 6.79 6.61
N GLY A 148 1.79 7.59 6.30
CA GLY A 148 2.70 8.12 7.31
C GLY A 148 2.04 9.22 8.14
N ASP A 149 1.89 10.41 7.55
CA ASP A 149 1.20 11.53 8.18
C ASP A 149 -0.17 11.73 7.51
N PRO A 150 -1.28 11.47 8.21
CA PRO A 150 -2.61 11.65 7.65
C PRO A 150 -2.97 13.11 7.37
N GLN A 151 -2.25 14.07 7.94
CA GLN A 151 -2.43 15.49 7.66
C GLN A 151 -1.61 15.97 6.44
N ALA A 152 -0.72 15.14 5.94
CA ALA A 152 0.14 15.47 4.80
C ALA A 152 0.49 14.23 3.97
N TYR A 153 -0.53 13.52 3.48
CA TYR A 153 -0.34 12.41 2.55
C TYR A 153 -0.03 12.96 1.16
N ILE A 154 1.24 12.86 0.76
CA ILE A 154 1.77 13.48 -0.45
C ILE A 154 1.66 12.52 -1.63
N VAL A 155 0.88 12.92 -2.64
CA VAL A 155 0.83 12.28 -3.95
C VAL A 155 1.17 13.31 -5.04
N PRO A 156 1.50 12.90 -6.28
CA PRO A 156 1.92 13.84 -7.32
C PRO A 156 0.89 14.91 -7.69
N ASP A 157 -0.39 14.63 -7.50
CA ASP A 157 -1.48 15.51 -7.93
C ASP A 157 -1.94 16.49 -6.83
N VAL A 158 -1.75 16.12 -5.56
CA VAL A 158 -2.28 16.88 -4.41
C VAL A 158 -1.57 16.45 -3.12
N VAL A 159 -1.50 17.32 -2.12
CA VAL A 159 -1.19 16.96 -0.74
C VAL A 159 -2.51 16.81 0.01
N CYS A 160 -2.80 15.60 0.49
CA CYS A 160 -4.08 15.30 1.14
C CYS A 160 -3.99 15.44 2.66
N ASP A 161 -5.01 16.00 3.27
CA ASP A 161 -5.27 15.96 4.70
C ASP A 161 -6.53 15.12 4.96
N PHE A 162 -6.38 14.00 5.63
CA PHE A 162 -7.45 13.07 5.98
C PHE A 162 -7.93 13.24 7.43
N SER A 163 -7.39 14.19 8.18
CA SER A 163 -7.75 14.40 9.60
C SER A 163 -9.19 14.86 9.80
N THR A 164 -9.82 15.42 8.77
CA THR A 164 -11.21 15.91 8.80
C THR A 164 -12.20 14.96 8.12
N VAL A 165 -11.73 13.79 7.66
CA VAL A 165 -12.57 12.80 6.99
C VAL A 165 -13.67 12.28 7.91
N LYS A 166 -14.87 12.22 7.37
CA LYS A 166 -16.05 11.66 8.03
C LYS A 166 -16.39 10.32 7.39
N ILE A 167 -16.51 9.30 8.22
CA ILE A 167 -16.88 7.94 7.83
C ILE A 167 -18.17 7.61 8.55
N VAL A 168 -19.24 7.35 7.82
CA VAL A 168 -20.60 7.17 8.36
C VAL A 168 -21.22 5.89 7.82
N GLN A 169 -21.66 5.00 8.70
CA GLN A 169 -22.40 3.80 8.29
C GLN A 169 -23.82 4.20 7.88
N GLU A 170 -24.20 3.99 6.62
CA GLU A 170 -25.54 4.27 6.10
C GLU A 170 -26.47 3.03 6.14
N GLY A 171 -25.87 1.86 6.20
CA GLY A 171 -26.59 0.59 6.21
C GLY A 171 -25.62 -0.59 6.19
N PRO A 172 -26.11 -1.83 6.17
CA PRO A 172 -25.23 -3.00 6.04
C PRO A 172 -24.35 -2.89 4.78
N ASP A 173 -23.03 -3.09 4.95
CA ASP A 173 -22.05 -3.00 3.88
C ASP A 173 -22.14 -1.71 3.03
N ARG A 174 -22.49 -0.60 3.68
CA ARG A 174 -22.62 0.69 3.02
C ARG A 174 -22.09 1.81 3.91
N VAL A 175 -20.94 2.35 3.56
CA VAL A 175 -20.20 3.36 4.33
C VAL A 175 -19.99 4.60 3.48
N HIS A 176 -20.50 5.74 3.92
CA HIS A 176 -20.28 7.04 3.29
C HIS A 176 -18.99 7.68 3.82
N VAL A 177 -18.17 8.18 2.89
CA VAL A 177 -16.88 8.83 3.17
C VAL A 177 -16.88 10.23 2.54
N SER A 178 -16.46 11.24 3.29
CA SER A 178 -16.39 12.62 2.81
C SER A 178 -15.45 13.46 3.65
N GLY A 179 -15.08 14.67 3.17
CA GLY A 179 -14.41 15.69 3.94
C GLY A 179 -12.88 15.55 4.00
N ALA A 180 -12.25 14.84 3.08
CA ALA A 180 -10.83 15.01 2.84
C ALA A 180 -10.59 16.42 2.30
N THR A 181 -9.49 17.05 2.74
CA THR A 181 -9.06 18.36 2.24
C THR A 181 -7.75 18.25 1.50
N GLY A 182 -7.52 19.13 0.55
CA GLY A 182 -6.34 19.11 -0.31
C GLY A 182 -5.57 20.42 -0.29
N TYR A 183 -4.27 20.30 -0.57
CA TYR A 183 -3.36 21.43 -0.77
C TYR A 183 -2.62 21.26 -2.09
N PRO A 184 -2.03 22.34 -2.65
CA PRO A 184 -1.24 22.24 -3.87
C PRO A 184 -0.21 21.11 -3.82
N ALA A 185 -0.04 20.42 -4.95
CA ALA A 185 1.01 19.40 -5.11
C ALA A 185 2.39 19.99 -4.85
N THR A 186 3.33 19.14 -4.42
CA THR A 186 4.74 19.50 -4.29
C THR A 186 5.41 19.61 -5.68
N ASP A 187 6.56 20.25 -5.75
CA ASP A 187 7.40 20.31 -6.95
C ASP A 187 8.37 19.12 -7.10
N THR A 188 8.15 18.06 -6.31
CA THR A 188 8.99 16.87 -6.25
C THR A 188 8.19 15.60 -6.50
N TYR A 189 8.88 14.55 -6.95
CA TYR A 189 8.32 13.19 -7.06
C TYR A 189 9.01 12.25 -6.08
N LYS A 190 8.23 11.34 -5.48
CA LYS A 190 8.79 10.19 -4.80
C LYS A 190 9.35 9.23 -5.84
N VAL A 191 10.58 8.76 -5.62
CA VAL A 191 11.24 7.79 -6.49
C VAL A 191 11.55 6.53 -5.69
N SER A 192 11.04 5.40 -6.15
CA SER A 192 11.41 4.08 -5.64
C SER A 192 12.68 3.61 -6.35
N VAL A 193 13.69 3.29 -5.56
CA VAL A 193 14.99 2.81 -6.07
C VAL A 193 15.27 1.45 -5.46
N THR A 194 15.59 0.47 -6.31
CA THR A 194 16.09 -0.84 -5.85
C THR A 194 17.53 -1.02 -6.29
N TYR A 195 18.31 -1.68 -5.47
CA TYR A 195 19.74 -1.91 -5.75
C TYR A 195 20.20 -3.26 -5.21
N ALA A 196 21.29 -3.76 -5.77
CA ALA A 196 21.91 -5.01 -5.34
C ALA A 196 22.66 -4.79 -4.02
N ASP A 197 22.20 -5.44 -2.96
CA ASP A 197 22.74 -5.33 -1.60
C ASP A 197 23.15 -6.70 -1.00
N GLY A 198 23.23 -7.71 -1.83
CA GLY A 198 23.62 -9.06 -1.41
C GLY A 198 22.45 -10.05 -1.41
N PHE A 199 22.55 -11.03 -0.55
CA PHE A 199 21.60 -12.14 -0.47
C PHE A 199 21.14 -12.37 0.96
N ARG A 200 19.89 -12.74 1.12
CA ARG A 200 19.33 -13.22 2.38
C ARG A 200 18.98 -14.69 2.25
N GLY A 201 19.46 -15.53 3.16
CA GLY A 201 19.06 -16.91 3.29
C GLY A 201 18.34 -17.13 4.62
N GLY A 202 17.33 -17.98 4.62
CA GLY A 202 16.62 -18.36 5.85
C GLY A 202 16.21 -19.83 5.81
N VAL A 203 16.13 -20.45 6.98
CA VAL A 203 15.61 -21.80 7.15
C VAL A 203 14.77 -21.86 8.42
N LEU A 204 13.61 -22.50 8.34
CA LEU A 204 12.79 -22.86 9.49
C LEU A 204 12.95 -24.34 9.80
N ARG A 205 13.25 -24.65 11.06
CA ARG A 205 13.37 -26.03 11.55
C ARG A 205 12.59 -26.17 12.86
N THR A 206 11.82 -27.25 12.94
CA THR A 206 11.15 -27.66 14.18
C THR A 206 11.98 -28.72 14.88
N LEU A 207 12.31 -28.46 16.15
CA LEU A 207 12.97 -29.43 17.01
C LEU A 207 12.02 -29.80 18.16
N TYR A 208 12.02 -31.07 18.57
CA TYR A 208 11.13 -31.58 19.59
C TYR A 208 11.82 -32.57 20.53
N GLY A 209 11.12 -32.93 21.60
CA GLY A 209 11.59 -33.89 22.60
C GLY A 209 12.26 -33.19 23.79
N ILE A 210 12.90 -34.00 24.64
CA ILE A 210 13.56 -33.50 25.87
C ILE A 210 14.64 -32.51 25.50
N ASP A 211 14.70 -31.37 26.25
CA ASP A 211 15.63 -30.25 26.04
C ASP A 211 15.58 -29.68 24.60
N ALA A 212 14.39 -29.58 23.98
CA ALA A 212 14.23 -29.09 22.63
C ALA A 212 14.81 -27.67 22.43
N ASP A 213 14.69 -26.81 23.41
CA ASP A 213 15.26 -25.46 23.44
C ASP A 213 16.80 -25.47 23.35
N LYS A 214 17.44 -26.30 24.17
CA LYS A 214 18.90 -26.43 24.15
C LYS A 214 19.39 -27.07 22.85
N LYS A 215 18.66 -28.08 22.35
CA LYS A 215 18.96 -28.68 21.04
C LYS A 215 18.85 -27.66 19.92
N ALA A 216 17.84 -26.79 19.97
CA ALA A 216 17.65 -25.76 18.97
C ALA A 216 18.83 -24.79 18.95
N GLN A 217 19.26 -24.31 20.10
CA GLN A 217 20.43 -23.41 20.20
C GLN A 217 21.70 -24.07 19.63
N VAL A 218 22.03 -25.29 20.05
CA VAL A 218 23.19 -26.01 19.53
C VAL A 218 23.11 -26.25 18.03
N TYR A 219 21.92 -26.56 17.52
CA TYR A 219 21.71 -26.76 16.09
C TYR A 219 21.96 -25.47 15.31
N VAL A 220 21.41 -24.34 15.75
CA VAL A 220 21.60 -23.05 15.10
C VAL A 220 23.07 -22.64 15.09
N ASP A 221 23.76 -22.75 16.24
CA ASP A 221 25.18 -22.42 16.34
C ASP A 221 26.03 -23.27 15.37
N ALA A 222 25.74 -24.56 15.28
CA ALA A 222 26.42 -25.46 14.37
C ALA A 222 26.18 -25.11 12.89
N VAL A 223 24.94 -24.79 12.52
CA VAL A 223 24.58 -24.38 11.16
C VAL A 223 25.27 -23.09 10.77
N LEU A 224 25.22 -22.07 11.62
CA LEU A 224 25.88 -20.80 11.38
C LEU A 224 27.39 -20.94 11.28
N ALA A 225 28.01 -21.70 12.17
CA ALA A 225 29.46 -21.97 12.12
C ALA A 225 29.86 -22.66 10.82
N ARG A 226 29.09 -23.68 10.39
CA ARG A 226 29.34 -24.37 9.14
C ARG A 226 29.17 -23.47 7.92
N ALA A 227 28.10 -22.65 7.89
CA ALA A 227 27.86 -21.69 6.82
C ALA A 227 29.01 -20.68 6.71
N ARG A 228 29.49 -20.12 7.85
CA ARG A 228 30.66 -19.24 7.85
C ARG A 228 31.92 -19.92 7.29
N ASN A 229 32.17 -21.18 7.67
CA ASN A 229 33.29 -21.93 7.14
C ASN A 229 33.18 -22.13 5.60
N THR A 230 31.97 -22.39 5.10
CA THR A 230 31.73 -22.53 3.67
C THR A 230 31.98 -21.22 2.92
N LEU A 231 31.47 -20.09 3.43
CA LEU A 231 31.68 -18.77 2.85
C LEU A 231 33.17 -18.44 2.80
N ARG A 232 33.92 -18.64 3.88
CA ARG A 232 35.36 -18.42 3.95
C ARG A 232 36.12 -19.31 2.97
N GLY A 233 35.75 -20.60 2.87
CA GLY A 233 36.36 -21.54 1.93
C GLY A 233 36.10 -21.16 0.44
N SER A 234 35.05 -20.36 0.20
CA SER A 234 34.71 -19.83 -1.12
C SER A 234 35.25 -18.42 -1.37
N ASN A 235 36.10 -17.89 -0.48
CA ASN A 235 36.58 -16.49 -0.50
C ASN A 235 35.48 -15.43 -0.48
N LEU A 236 34.32 -15.77 0.11
CA LEU A 236 33.22 -14.85 0.38
C LEU A 236 33.38 -14.29 1.80
N GLY A 237 32.84 -13.11 2.02
CA GLY A 237 32.81 -12.50 3.34
C GLY A 237 31.97 -13.28 4.36
N ASP A 238 31.93 -12.80 5.58
CA ASP A 238 31.03 -13.32 6.61
C ASP A 238 29.62 -12.74 6.47
N PHE A 239 28.66 -13.20 7.23
CA PHE A 239 27.34 -12.60 7.32
C PHE A 239 27.45 -11.17 7.87
N SER A 240 26.73 -10.23 7.26
CA SER A 240 26.57 -8.88 7.80
C SER A 240 25.63 -8.86 9.01
N GLU A 241 24.65 -9.76 9.01
CA GLU A 241 23.64 -9.87 10.07
C GLU A 241 23.16 -11.32 10.18
N THR A 242 22.85 -11.77 11.39
CA THR A 242 22.18 -13.04 11.66
C THR A 242 21.11 -12.81 12.73
N SER A 243 19.93 -13.39 12.52
CA SER A 243 18.85 -13.44 13.52
C SER A 243 18.41 -14.90 13.76
N ILE A 244 18.04 -15.20 15.02
CA ILE A 244 17.60 -16.53 15.48
C ILE A 244 16.25 -16.38 16.14
#